data_d6f4e74b90b140f9508f22876fa4e920
#
_entry.id   d6f4e74b90b140f9508f22876fa4e920
#
_cell.length_a   1.000
_cell.length_b   1.000
_cell.length_c   1.000
_cell.angle_alpha   90.00
_cell.angle_beta   90.00
_cell.angle_gamma   90.00
#
_symmetry.space_group_name_H-M   'P 1'
#
loop_
_entity.id
_entity.type
_entity.pdbx_description
1 polymer ?
#
loop_
_entity_poly.entity_id
_entity_poly.type
_entity_poly.pdbx_seq_one_letter_code
_entity_poly.pdbx_strand_id
1 'polypeptide(L)'
;FALDVQKAHELFALFNNKSNQLELEILSKFPAIPISKGVVTPRYKKDGTLSIVGLRFLGEDVWPTVSGEFTRIEWQEFNLSSTKQKVSRLSKWWSPTVRTSGYRRLNDKLRGWGDTKKITKEEFDDKQQYMWKLCEENFDTLPAHAPQELRLLGEYAMLTARYKEIEGWFNALGDDDRVHGSVASVGSITHRMSHNSPNTANIPGSDSPYGNECRACYTVDNPDTHVLLGCDASGIQLRILAHYMNDADYTHEVVNGDIHEKNLDAMGIDKGEYDAEHRQHSRRSVAKTFIYAWLLGAGDEKVGLITNGTATDGRRVKQTFLDSLPALANLKQQAAESARTGRLVGLDKRYIEIKSAHFALSCYLQGAESCIMKYAMILWHHWVQQRKLDARQVAVVHDEFQVEVLKEHAIEVGELIKQSIIQAGVHFKLNCPLDAEYTTGNNWAETH
;
A
#
# COMPACT_ATOMS: atom_id res chain seq x y z
N PHE A 1 -19.64 8.09 -6.72
CA PHE A 1 -18.82 8.42 -7.86
C PHE A 1 -19.42 7.76 -9.09
N ALA A 2 -19.63 8.50 -10.20
CA ALA A 2 -20.15 7.91 -11.43
C ALA A 2 -19.16 6.90 -12.02
N LEU A 3 -19.66 5.79 -12.53
CA LEU A 3 -18.86 4.72 -13.12
C LEU A 3 -19.22 4.57 -14.60
N ASP A 4 -18.22 4.55 -15.47
CA ASP A 4 -18.36 4.04 -16.82
C ASP A 4 -18.51 2.52 -16.76
N VAL A 5 -19.74 2.07 -16.65
CA VAL A 5 -20.10 0.67 -16.43
C VAL A 5 -19.63 -0.21 -17.57
N GLN A 6 -19.71 0.29 -18.82
CA GLN A 6 -19.27 -0.47 -20.00
C GLN A 6 -17.75 -0.68 -19.94
N LYS A 7 -16.98 0.37 -19.73
CA LYS A 7 -15.51 0.32 -19.61
C LYS A 7 -15.06 -0.58 -18.45
N ALA A 8 -15.76 -0.49 -17.31
CA ALA A 8 -15.49 -1.36 -16.17
C ALA A 8 -15.74 -2.84 -16.49
N HIS A 9 -16.80 -3.18 -17.25
CA HIS A 9 -17.05 -4.55 -17.71
C HIS A 9 -15.99 -5.04 -18.70
N GLU A 10 -15.55 -4.19 -19.63
CA GLU A 10 -14.49 -4.54 -20.58
C GLU A 10 -13.17 -4.84 -19.84
N LEU A 11 -12.83 -4.00 -18.86
CA LEU A 11 -11.61 -4.15 -18.05
C LEU A 11 -11.70 -5.39 -17.14
N PHE A 12 -12.86 -5.64 -16.53
CA PHE A 12 -13.11 -6.85 -15.76
C PHE A 12 -12.92 -8.12 -16.60
N ALA A 13 -13.52 -8.16 -17.80
CA ALA A 13 -13.36 -9.27 -18.70
C ALA A 13 -11.92 -9.49 -19.15
N LEU A 14 -11.19 -8.40 -19.43
CA LEU A 14 -9.77 -8.44 -19.77
C LEU A 14 -8.94 -9.08 -18.64
N PHE A 15 -9.11 -8.64 -17.41
CA PHE A 15 -8.36 -9.16 -16.28
C PHE A 15 -8.71 -10.61 -15.96
N ASN A 16 -9.99 -10.95 -16.01
CA ASN A 16 -10.45 -12.32 -15.78
C ASN A 16 -9.89 -13.29 -16.84
N ASN A 17 -9.95 -12.91 -18.11
CA ASN A 17 -9.43 -13.74 -19.21
C ASN A 17 -7.90 -13.93 -19.08
N LYS A 18 -7.14 -12.84 -18.84
CA LYS A 18 -5.70 -12.93 -18.63
C LYS A 18 -5.35 -13.78 -17.41
N SER A 19 -6.09 -13.61 -16.32
CA SER A 19 -5.89 -14.39 -15.08
C SER A 19 -6.11 -15.88 -15.33
N ASN A 20 -7.18 -16.26 -16.05
CA ASN A 20 -7.46 -17.66 -16.39
C ASN A 20 -6.40 -18.27 -17.32
N GLN A 21 -5.89 -17.51 -18.29
CA GLN A 21 -4.78 -17.96 -19.13
C GLN A 21 -3.51 -18.20 -18.33
N LEU A 22 -3.16 -17.26 -17.45
CA LEU A 22 -1.99 -17.41 -16.56
C LEU A 22 -2.15 -18.58 -15.59
N GLU A 23 -3.36 -18.82 -15.08
CA GLU A 23 -3.63 -19.97 -14.21
C GLU A 23 -3.28 -21.29 -14.90
N LEU A 24 -3.74 -21.50 -16.13
CA LEU A 24 -3.41 -22.69 -16.91
C LEU A 24 -1.91 -22.81 -17.16
N GLU A 25 -1.25 -21.71 -17.53
CA GLU A 25 0.19 -21.69 -17.73
C GLU A 25 0.97 -22.02 -16.46
N ILE A 26 0.62 -21.42 -15.34
CA ILE A 26 1.27 -21.65 -14.04
C ILE A 26 1.09 -23.11 -13.62
N LEU A 27 -0.14 -23.66 -13.67
CA LEU A 27 -0.39 -25.03 -13.28
C LEU A 27 0.42 -26.03 -14.12
N SER A 28 0.68 -25.75 -15.38
CA SER A 28 1.52 -26.58 -16.24
C SER A 28 3.00 -26.56 -15.84
N LYS A 29 3.46 -25.47 -15.21
CA LYS A 29 4.87 -25.27 -14.81
C LYS A 29 5.19 -25.67 -13.36
N PHE A 30 4.16 -25.83 -12.53
CA PHE A 30 4.33 -26.24 -11.13
C PHE A 30 3.79 -27.66 -10.91
N PRO A 31 4.60 -28.70 -11.17
CA PRO A 31 4.17 -30.08 -10.97
C PRO A 31 3.87 -30.36 -9.49
N ALA A 32 3.09 -31.41 -9.25
CA ALA A 32 2.86 -31.96 -7.94
C ALA A 32 4.18 -32.30 -7.23
N ILE A 33 4.24 -32.07 -5.94
CA ILE A 33 5.41 -32.39 -5.11
C ILE A 33 5.10 -33.53 -4.14
N PRO A 34 6.05 -34.41 -3.86
CA PRO A 34 5.86 -35.48 -2.87
C PRO A 34 5.89 -34.89 -1.46
N ILE A 35 4.83 -35.12 -0.68
CA ILE A 35 4.73 -34.76 0.74
C ILE A 35 4.82 -36.02 1.57
N SER A 36 5.80 -36.10 2.48
CA SER A 36 5.88 -37.16 3.43
C SER A 36 4.72 -37.14 4.43
N LYS A 37 4.03 -38.24 4.57
CA LYS A 37 2.96 -38.46 5.57
C LYS A 37 3.46 -39.31 6.75
N GLY A 38 4.77 -39.44 6.88
CA GLY A 38 5.43 -40.19 7.93
C GLY A 38 5.89 -41.59 7.49
N VAL A 39 6.58 -42.22 8.39
CA VAL A 39 7.13 -43.57 8.21
C VAL A 39 6.05 -44.57 8.58
N VAL A 40 5.88 -45.59 7.73
CA VAL A 40 4.97 -46.71 7.94
C VAL A 40 5.79 -47.96 8.17
N THR A 41 5.62 -48.59 9.35
CA THR A 41 6.23 -49.89 9.66
C THR A 41 5.18 -50.98 9.46
N PRO A 42 5.29 -51.81 8.42
CA PRO A 42 4.38 -52.91 8.17
C PRO A 42 4.28 -53.87 9.34
N ARG A 43 3.08 -54.34 9.63
CA ARG A 43 2.86 -55.37 10.66
C ARG A 43 2.66 -56.74 9.99
N TYR A 44 3.17 -57.77 10.60
CA TYR A 44 3.01 -59.14 10.14
C TYR A 44 2.15 -59.94 11.15
N LYS A 45 1.31 -60.85 10.64
CA LYS A 45 0.55 -61.77 11.47
C LYS A 45 1.45 -62.85 12.04
N LYS A 46 0.91 -63.64 12.97
CA LYS A 46 1.64 -64.75 13.59
C LYS A 46 2.12 -65.85 12.59
N ASP A 47 1.43 -65.96 11.46
CA ASP A 47 1.75 -66.88 10.37
C ASP A 47 2.80 -66.30 9.38
N GLY A 48 3.35 -65.13 9.66
CA GLY A 48 4.31 -64.46 8.81
C GLY A 48 3.70 -63.66 7.64
N THR A 49 2.37 -63.70 7.48
CA THR A 49 1.71 -62.92 6.41
C THR A 49 1.57 -61.45 6.74
N LEU A 50 1.65 -60.57 5.73
CA LEU A 50 1.49 -59.12 5.87
C LEU A 50 0.09 -58.77 6.38
N SER A 51 0.01 -57.90 7.38
CA SER A 51 -1.25 -57.34 7.85
C SER A 51 -1.63 -56.11 7.03
N ILE A 52 -2.69 -56.20 6.24
CA ILE A 52 -3.18 -55.12 5.38
C ILE A 52 -3.92 -54.01 6.14
N VAL A 53 -4.22 -54.18 7.43
CA VAL A 53 -5.03 -53.24 8.23
C VAL A 53 -4.44 -51.82 8.26
N GLY A 54 -3.13 -51.70 8.35
CA GLY A 54 -2.41 -50.41 8.32
C GLY A 54 -1.98 -49.95 6.91
N LEU A 55 -2.30 -50.72 5.86
CA LEU A 55 -1.80 -50.51 4.50
C LEU A 55 -2.92 -50.29 3.48
N ARG A 56 -4.18 -50.08 3.96
CA ARG A 56 -5.36 -49.89 3.10
C ARG A 56 -5.28 -48.66 2.16
N PHE A 57 -4.39 -47.71 2.42
CA PHE A 57 -4.13 -46.59 1.55
C PHE A 57 -3.29 -46.91 0.33
N LEU A 58 -2.65 -48.11 0.30
CA LEU A 58 -1.98 -48.67 -0.88
C LEU A 58 -3.01 -49.47 -1.70
N GLY A 59 -2.84 -49.49 -3.01
CA GLY A 59 -3.60 -50.39 -3.87
C GLY A 59 -3.31 -51.86 -3.56
N GLU A 60 -4.27 -52.75 -3.84
CA GLU A 60 -4.14 -54.17 -3.59
C GLU A 60 -2.96 -54.83 -4.35
N ASP A 61 -2.66 -54.27 -5.52
CA ASP A 61 -1.53 -54.64 -6.37
C ASP A 61 -0.17 -54.29 -5.77
N VAL A 62 -0.13 -53.31 -4.86
CA VAL A 62 1.12 -52.89 -4.18
C VAL A 62 1.42 -53.73 -2.93
N TRP A 63 0.43 -54.30 -2.25
CA TRP A 63 0.64 -55.03 -1.00
C TRP A 63 1.70 -56.13 -1.08
N PRO A 64 1.79 -56.94 -2.17
CA PRO A 64 2.82 -58.01 -2.27
C PRO A 64 4.24 -57.47 -2.34
N THR A 65 4.44 -56.21 -2.70
CA THR A 65 5.76 -55.59 -2.82
C THR A 65 6.28 -55.01 -1.49
N VAL A 66 5.43 -54.93 -0.46
CA VAL A 66 5.79 -54.35 0.84
C VAL A 66 6.61 -55.34 1.65
N SER A 67 7.90 -55.08 1.79
CA SER A 67 8.85 -55.95 2.48
C SER A 67 9.52 -55.38 3.72
N GLY A 68 9.26 -54.09 4.04
CA GLY A 68 9.92 -53.41 5.16
C GLY A 68 9.33 -52.03 5.41
N GLU A 69 9.99 -51.27 6.26
CA GLU A 69 9.61 -49.89 6.59
C GLU A 69 9.76 -48.99 5.36
N PHE A 70 8.78 -48.12 5.16
CA PHE A 70 8.77 -47.17 4.04
C PHE A 70 8.14 -45.82 4.43
N THR A 71 8.48 -44.76 3.71
CA THR A 71 7.86 -43.44 3.87
C THR A 71 6.63 -43.36 3.00
N ARG A 72 5.47 -43.10 3.61
CA ARG A 72 4.26 -42.78 2.89
C ARG A 72 4.40 -41.42 2.23
N ILE A 73 4.24 -41.36 0.92
CA ILE A 73 4.26 -40.13 0.12
C ILE A 73 2.85 -39.87 -0.44
N GLU A 74 2.43 -38.63 -0.37
CA GLU A 74 1.23 -38.14 -1.05
C GLU A 74 1.65 -37.03 -2.00
N TRP A 75 1.25 -37.13 -3.25
CA TRP A 75 1.51 -36.09 -4.24
C TRP A 75 0.55 -34.94 -4.03
N GLN A 76 1.09 -33.75 -3.76
CA GLN A 76 0.32 -32.53 -3.56
C GLN A 76 0.37 -31.68 -4.83
N GLU A 77 -0.77 -31.52 -5.47
CA GLU A 77 -0.96 -30.59 -6.60
C GLU A 77 -0.72 -29.14 -6.14
N PHE A 78 -0.23 -28.31 -7.08
CA PHE A 78 -0.04 -26.91 -6.81
C PHE A 78 -1.40 -26.20 -6.78
N ASN A 79 -1.71 -25.54 -5.68
CA ASN A 79 -2.95 -24.79 -5.47
C ASN A 79 -2.67 -23.29 -5.47
N LEU A 80 -3.07 -22.60 -6.53
CA LEU A 80 -2.94 -21.15 -6.68
C LEU A 80 -3.72 -20.34 -5.65
N SER A 81 -4.76 -20.88 -5.02
CA SER A 81 -5.46 -20.24 -3.91
C SER A 81 -4.65 -20.28 -2.61
N SER A 82 -3.66 -21.18 -2.51
CA SER A 82 -2.85 -21.35 -1.31
C SER A 82 -1.67 -20.39 -1.25
N THR A 83 -1.79 -19.33 -0.45
CA THR A 83 -0.67 -18.40 -0.17
C THR A 83 0.56 -19.16 0.38
N LYS A 84 0.34 -20.17 1.23
CA LYS A 84 1.41 -21.00 1.79
C LYS A 84 2.23 -21.70 0.69
N GLN A 85 1.57 -22.29 -0.30
CA GLN A 85 2.26 -22.96 -1.39
C GLN A 85 3.00 -21.96 -2.29
N LYS A 86 2.37 -20.83 -2.64
CA LYS A 86 3.02 -19.76 -3.42
C LYS A 86 4.28 -19.25 -2.74
N VAL A 87 4.19 -18.88 -1.46
CA VAL A 87 5.34 -18.40 -0.69
C VAL A 87 6.44 -19.47 -0.56
N SER A 88 6.07 -20.73 -0.39
CA SER A 88 7.07 -21.83 -0.35
C SER A 88 7.86 -21.94 -1.65
N ARG A 89 7.24 -21.72 -2.81
CA ARG A 89 7.94 -21.73 -4.11
C ARG A 89 8.87 -20.52 -4.27
N LEU A 90 8.47 -19.38 -3.73
CA LEU A 90 9.23 -18.13 -3.80
C LEU A 90 10.37 -18.06 -2.77
N SER A 91 10.27 -18.78 -1.66
CA SER A 91 11.13 -18.61 -0.46
C SER A 91 12.63 -18.73 -0.71
N LYS A 92 13.04 -19.46 -1.74
CA LYS A 92 14.47 -19.64 -2.12
C LYS A 92 14.98 -18.55 -3.06
N TRP A 93 14.09 -17.70 -3.58
CA TRP A 93 14.41 -16.79 -4.68
C TRP A 93 14.24 -15.32 -4.33
N TRP A 94 13.28 -14.99 -3.49
CA TRP A 94 12.94 -13.62 -3.17
C TRP A 94 13.45 -13.16 -1.80
N SER A 95 13.55 -11.85 -1.60
CA SER A 95 13.89 -11.22 -0.31
C SER A 95 12.76 -10.29 0.10
N PRO A 96 11.56 -10.83 0.46
CA PRO A 96 10.36 -10.04 0.65
C PRO A 96 10.47 -9.13 1.88
N THR A 97 10.00 -7.89 1.74
CA THR A 97 10.02 -6.87 2.80
C THR A 97 8.63 -6.57 3.37
N VAL A 98 7.57 -6.80 2.57
CA VAL A 98 6.18 -6.45 2.93
C VAL A 98 5.45 -7.66 3.50
N ARG A 99 5.01 -7.55 4.75
CA ARG A 99 4.22 -8.57 5.46
C ARG A 99 2.72 -8.39 5.24
N THR A 100 1.96 -9.48 5.36
CA THR A 100 0.50 -9.41 5.40
C THR A 100 0.02 -8.77 6.72
N SER A 101 -1.20 -8.23 6.73
CA SER A 101 -1.84 -7.73 7.96
C SER A 101 -1.97 -8.81 9.05
N GLY A 102 -2.03 -10.09 8.64
CA GLY A 102 -2.05 -11.23 9.55
C GLY A 102 -0.77 -11.39 10.38
N TYR A 103 0.38 -10.94 9.88
CA TYR A 103 1.65 -11.00 10.61
C TYR A 103 1.61 -10.19 11.91
N ARG A 104 1.01 -8.99 11.88
CA ARG A 104 0.85 -8.17 13.08
C ARG A 104 0.02 -8.90 14.14
N ARG A 105 -1.12 -9.46 13.74
CA ARG A 105 -1.99 -10.24 14.66
C ARG A 105 -1.27 -11.47 15.21
N LEU A 106 -0.44 -12.13 14.40
CA LEU A 106 0.37 -13.25 14.84
C LEU A 106 1.40 -12.83 15.88
N ASN A 107 2.04 -11.68 15.69
CA ASN A 107 3.02 -11.11 16.63
C ASN A 107 2.36 -10.69 17.95
N ASP A 108 1.16 -10.10 17.89
CA ASP A 108 0.38 -9.76 19.08
C ASP A 108 0.04 -11.02 19.90
N LYS A 109 -0.33 -12.13 19.23
CA LYS A 109 -0.54 -13.45 19.88
C LYS A 109 0.72 -13.98 20.54
N LEU A 110 1.89 -13.88 19.90
CA LEU A 110 3.17 -14.30 20.52
C LEU A 110 3.44 -13.51 21.80
N ARG A 111 3.17 -12.20 21.78
CA ARG A 111 3.36 -11.31 22.94
C ARG A 111 2.28 -11.47 24.01
N GLY A 112 1.17 -12.14 23.70
CA GLY A 112 0.02 -12.25 24.57
C GLY A 112 -0.74 -10.93 24.73
N TRP A 113 -0.77 -10.10 23.69
CA TRP A 113 -1.50 -8.83 23.68
C TRP A 113 -2.95 -9.00 23.19
N GLY A 114 -3.87 -8.35 23.89
CA GLY A 114 -5.31 -8.46 23.63
C GLY A 114 -5.93 -9.76 24.13
N ASP A 115 -7.21 -9.98 23.81
CA ASP A 115 -8.00 -11.16 24.23
C ASP A 115 -7.69 -12.44 23.43
N THR A 116 -6.51 -12.51 22.80
CA THR A 116 -6.15 -13.63 21.94
C THR A 116 -5.33 -14.68 22.68
N LYS A 117 -5.65 -15.97 22.46
CA LYS A 117 -4.85 -17.09 22.99
C LYS A 117 -3.38 -16.94 22.58
N LYS A 118 -2.49 -16.91 23.58
CA LYS A 118 -1.05 -16.83 23.37
C LYS A 118 -0.56 -18.07 22.62
N ILE A 119 0.38 -17.89 21.70
CA ILE A 119 1.03 -18.95 20.94
C ILE A 119 2.48 -19.13 21.36
N THR A 120 3.04 -20.31 21.10
CA THR A 120 4.46 -20.59 21.36
C THR A 120 5.35 -19.94 20.30
N LYS A 121 6.65 -19.85 20.60
CA LYS A 121 7.63 -19.33 19.64
C LYS A 121 7.72 -20.24 18.41
N GLU A 122 7.62 -21.56 18.59
CA GLU A 122 7.64 -22.54 17.50
C GLU A 122 6.44 -22.38 16.57
N GLU A 123 5.22 -22.22 17.14
CA GLU A 123 4.01 -21.94 16.37
C GLU A 123 4.09 -20.62 15.63
N PHE A 124 4.74 -19.60 16.21
CA PHE A 124 4.97 -18.32 15.55
C PHE A 124 5.93 -18.51 14.37
N ASP A 125 7.07 -19.18 14.57
CA ASP A 125 8.09 -19.37 13.54
C ASP A 125 7.58 -20.22 12.37
N ASP A 126 6.75 -21.24 12.64
CA ASP A 126 6.10 -22.01 11.57
C ASP A 126 5.15 -21.18 10.73
N LYS A 127 4.40 -20.26 11.35
CA LYS A 127 3.40 -19.46 10.64
C LYS A 127 3.98 -18.22 9.97
N GLN A 128 4.93 -17.53 10.60
CA GLN A 128 5.46 -16.25 10.10
C GLN A 128 6.15 -16.35 8.74
N GLN A 129 6.76 -17.51 8.42
CA GLN A 129 7.45 -17.73 7.15
C GLN A 129 6.53 -17.61 5.93
N TYR A 130 5.22 -17.79 6.11
CA TYR A 130 4.21 -17.70 5.05
C TYR A 130 3.42 -16.37 5.06
N MET A 131 3.74 -15.45 5.97
CA MET A 131 3.03 -14.19 6.15
C MET A 131 3.58 -13.06 5.28
N TRP A 132 4.02 -13.38 4.07
CA TRP A 132 4.48 -12.41 3.09
C TRP A 132 3.35 -12.00 2.16
N LYS A 133 3.26 -10.69 1.85
CA LYS A 133 2.27 -10.17 0.90
C LYS A 133 2.72 -10.53 -0.52
N LEU A 134 1.81 -11.02 -1.33
CA LEU A 134 2.04 -11.25 -2.76
C LEU A 134 1.72 -9.94 -3.51
N CYS A 135 2.64 -8.99 -3.48
CA CYS A 135 2.53 -7.67 -4.08
C CYS A 135 3.80 -7.36 -4.90
N GLU A 136 3.68 -6.40 -5.80
CA GLU A 136 4.73 -5.96 -6.70
C GLU A 136 6.06 -5.73 -5.97
N GLU A 137 6.06 -4.96 -4.90
CA GLU A 137 7.26 -4.67 -4.09
C GLU A 137 8.01 -5.92 -3.61
N ASN A 138 7.31 -7.01 -3.30
CA ASN A 138 7.96 -8.26 -2.92
C ASN A 138 8.42 -9.06 -4.15
N PHE A 139 7.68 -9.01 -5.26
CA PHE A 139 8.08 -9.68 -6.51
C PHE A 139 9.27 -8.99 -7.18
N ASP A 140 9.44 -7.67 -7.01
CA ASP A 140 10.61 -6.91 -7.49
C ASP A 140 11.92 -7.35 -6.83
N THR A 141 11.85 -8.04 -5.68
CA THR A 141 13.03 -8.62 -5.04
C THR A 141 13.51 -9.91 -5.70
N LEU A 142 12.80 -10.44 -6.70
CA LEU A 142 13.24 -11.61 -7.45
C LEU A 142 14.46 -11.26 -8.32
N PRO A 143 15.58 -11.98 -8.18
CA PRO A 143 16.77 -11.73 -9.00
C PRO A 143 16.48 -11.99 -10.49
N ALA A 144 17.25 -11.35 -11.38
CA ALA A 144 17.04 -11.47 -12.83
C ALA A 144 17.07 -12.92 -13.33
N HIS A 145 17.87 -13.77 -12.69
CA HIS A 145 18.02 -15.19 -13.01
C HIS A 145 17.00 -16.11 -12.35
N ALA A 146 16.02 -15.57 -11.61
CA ALA A 146 14.94 -16.38 -11.04
C ALA A 146 14.10 -17.04 -12.15
N PRO A 147 13.60 -18.27 -11.93
CA PRO A 147 12.72 -18.95 -12.86
C PRO A 147 11.54 -18.05 -13.28
N GLN A 148 11.25 -18.02 -14.59
CA GLN A 148 10.22 -17.13 -15.14
C GLN A 148 8.83 -17.44 -14.57
N GLU A 149 8.54 -18.70 -14.29
CA GLU A 149 7.27 -19.15 -13.71
C GLU A 149 6.97 -18.50 -12.36
N LEU A 150 8.01 -18.10 -11.59
CA LEU A 150 7.81 -17.38 -10.33
C LEU A 150 7.31 -15.94 -10.56
N ARG A 151 7.69 -15.32 -11.68
CA ARG A 151 7.21 -13.98 -12.07
C ARG A 151 5.75 -14.03 -12.48
N LEU A 152 5.31 -15.12 -13.13
CA LEU A 152 3.91 -15.34 -13.48
C LEU A 152 3.00 -15.35 -12.24
N LEU A 153 3.50 -15.81 -11.07
CA LEU A 153 2.75 -15.73 -9.81
C LEU A 153 2.48 -14.28 -9.38
N GLY A 154 3.40 -13.36 -9.68
CA GLY A 154 3.25 -11.93 -9.41
C GLY A 154 2.19 -11.30 -10.31
N GLU A 155 2.28 -11.56 -11.60
CA GLU A 155 1.31 -11.08 -12.59
C GLU A 155 -0.10 -11.63 -12.32
N TYR A 156 -0.21 -12.92 -12.02
CA TYR A 156 -1.48 -13.54 -11.60
C TYR A 156 -2.06 -12.89 -10.34
N ALA A 157 -1.22 -12.63 -9.33
CA ALA A 157 -1.66 -12.00 -8.09
C ALA A 157 -2.17 -10.57 -8.34
N MET A 158 -1.48 -9.80 -9.18
CA MET A 158 -1.87 -8.44 -9.57
C MET A 158 -3.19 -8.45 -10.33
N LEU A 159 -3.33 -9.23 -11.42
CA LEU A 159 -4.56 -9.31 -12.19
C LEU A 159 -5.75 -9.77 -11.35
N THR A 160 -5.53 -10.77 -10.48
CA THR A 160 -6.56 -11.26 -9.54
C THR A 160 -6.99 -10.16 -8.56
N ALA A 161 -6.08 -9.33 -8.09
CA ALA A 161 -6.42 -8.20 -7.23
C ALA A 161 -7.24 -7.15 -7.99
N ARG A 162 -6.87 -6.84 -9.25
CA ARG A 162 -7.57 -5.87 -10.09
C ARG A 162 -9.00 -6.30 -10.40
N TYR A 163 -9.21 -7.53 -10.87
CA TYR A 163 -10.56 -7.96 -11.18
C TYR A 163 -11.47 -8.01 -9.94
N LYS A 164 -10.95 -8.43 -8.78
CA LYS A 164 -11.70 -8.41 -7.51
C LYS A 164 -12.05 -7.00 -7.04
N GLU A 165 -11.22 -6.04 -7.34
CA GLU A 165 -11.49 -4.65 -7.06
C GLU A 165 -12.68 -4.14 -7.89
N ILE A 166 -12.68 -4.43 -9.21
CA ILE A 166 -13.82 -4.08 -10.09
C ILE A 166 -15.10 -4.84 -9.70
N GLU A 167 -15.00 -6.12 -9.31
CA GLU A 167 -16.13 -6.86 -8.73
C GLU A 167 -16.71 -6.14 -7.49
N GLY A 168 -15.84 -5.58 -6.67
CA GLY A 168 -16.24 -4.75 -5.53
C GLY A 168 -16.97 -3.46 -5.95
N TRP A 169 -16.60 -2.85 -7.09
CA TRP A 169 -17.33 -1.70 -7.65
C TRP A 169 -18.73 -2.06 -8.08
N PHE A 170 -18.89 -3.16 -8.83
CA PHE A 170 -20.22 -3.65 -9.26
C PHE A 170 -21.13 -4.00 -8.07
N ASN A 171 -20.56 -4.54 -6.99
CA ASN A 171 -21.34 -4.86 -5.78
C ASN A 171 -21.81 -3.60 -5.01
N ALA A 172 -21.21 -2.44 -5.29
CA ALA A 172 -21.56 -1.16 -4.68
C ALA A 172 -22.21 -0.18 -5.68
N LEU A 173 -22.49 -0.66 -6.91
CA LEU A 173 -23.13 0.14 -7.94
C LEU A 173 -24.62 0.32 -7.62
N GLY A 174 -25.08 1.57 -7.61
CA GLY A 174 -26.50 1.90 -7.48
C GLY A 174 -27.23 1.90 -8.81
N ASP A 175 -28.55 2.03 -8.74
CA ASP A 175 -29.42 2.17 -9.92
C ASP A 175 -29.16 3.48 -10.70
N ASP A 176 -28.35 4.35 -10.17
CA ASP A 176 -27.91 5.62 -10.74
C ASP A 176 -26.52 5.55 -11.41
N ASP A 177 -26.04 4.35 -11.73
CA ASP A 177 -24.71 4.11 -12.29
C ASP A 177 -23.55 4.71 -11.47
N ARG A 178 -23.77 4.89 -10.15
CA ARG A 178 -22.75 5.41 -9.24
C ARG A 178 -22.30 4.36 -8.23
N VAL A 179 -21.02 4.34 -7.96
CA VAL A 179 -20.45 3.53 -6.89
C VAL A 179 -20.62 4.26 -5.56
N HIS A 180 -21.38 3.65 -4.65
CA HIS A 180 -21.68 4.17 -3.32
C HIS A 180 -20.82 3.49 -2.26
N GLY A 181 -19.60 3.99 -2.07
CA GLY A 181 -18.71 3.54 -1.00
C GLY A 181 -19.07 4.13 0.37
N SER A 182 -18.64 3.46 1.42
CA SER A 182 -18.78 3.96 2.80
C SER A 182 -17.48 4.58 3.27
N VAL A 183 -17.58 5.75 3.93
CA VAL A 183 -16.42 6.47 4.47
C VAL A 183 -16.61 6.73 5.96
N ALA A 184 -15.71 6.15 6.79
CA ALA A 184 -15.63 6.51 8.20
C ALA A 184 -14.70 7.72 8.35
N SER A 185 -15.23 8.85 8.82
CA SER A 185 -14.50 10.13 8.91
C SER A 185 -13.29 10.08 9.85
N VAL A 186 -13.28 9.17 10.83
CA VAL A 186 -12.17 8.90 11.76
C VAL A 186 -11.94 7.40 11.80
N GLY A 187 -11.44 6.84 10.70
CA GLY A 187 -11.30 5.39 10.55
C GLY A 187 -9.94 4.82 10.98
N SER A 188 -8.94 5.66 11.20
CA SER A 188 -7.59 5.25 11.59
C SER A 188 -7.13 5.90 12.89
N ILE A 189 -6.04 5.37 13.48
CA ILE A 189 -5.41 5.96 14.69
C ILE A 189 -4.86 7.37 14.43
N THR A 190 -4.54 7.70 13.18
CA THR A 190 -4.09 9.03 12.73
C THR A 190 -5.27 9.94 12.35
N HIS A 191 -6.48 9.50 12.65
CA HIS A 191 -7.73 10.19 12.31
C HIS A 191 -7.99 10.36 10.82
N ARG A 192 -7.21 9.72 9.93
CA ARG A 192 -7.51 9.70 8.50
C ARG A 192 -8.84 8.99 8.24
N MET A 193 -9.52 9.39 7.20
CA MET A 193 -10.70 8.69 6.70
C MET A 193 -10.33 7.26 6.30
N SER A 194 -11.24 6.32 6.49
CA SER A 194 -11.14 4.97 5.93
C SER A 194 -12.34 4.70 5.03
N HIS A 195 -12.04 4.09 3.89
CA HIS A 195 -13.03 3.77 2.86
C HIS A 195 -13.33 2.27 2.90
N ASN A 196 -14.60 1.92 2.71
CA ASN A 196 -15.05 0.53 2.71
C ASN A 196 -16.16 0.35 1.67
N SER A 197 -16.25 -0.82 1.08
CA SER A 197 -17.37 -1.31 0.28
C SER A 197 -17.77 -0.41 -0.91
N PRO A 198 -16.88 -0.09 -1.86
CA PRO A 198 -15.48 -0.45 -1.98
C PRO A 198 -14.54 0.53 -1.28
N ASN A 199 -13.27 0.14 -1.13
CA ASN A 199 -12.23 1.06 -0.67
C ASN A 199 -11.66 1.85 -1.85
N THR A 200 -12.30 2.96 -2.19
CA THR A 200 -11.88 3.82 -3.32
C THR A 200 -10.49 4.45 -3.13
N ALA A 201 -10.00 4.54 -1.89
CA ALA A 201 -8.63 5.01 -1.64
C ALA A 201 -7.54 3.97 -2.03
N ASN A 202 -7.91 2.74 -2.37
CA ASN A 202 -6.99 1.70 -2.83
C ASN A 202 -6.98 1.52 -4.35
N ILE A 203 -7.75 2.33 -5.10
CA ILE A 203 -7.69 2.30 -6.56
C ILE A 203 -6.24 2.59 -6.98
N PRO A 204 -5.67 1.77 -7.89
CA PRO A 204 -4.25 1.86 -8.23
C PRO A 204 -3.87 3.26 -8.72
N GLY A 205 -2.69 3.70 -8.29
CA GLY A 205 -2.11 4.94 -8.81
C GLY A 205 -1.77 4.86 -10.29
N SER A 206 -1.68 5.99 -10.94
CA SER A 206 -1.38 6.09 -12.39
C SER A 206 -0.08 5.39 -12.79
N ASP A 207 0.91 5.35 -11.90
CA ASP A 207 2.20 4.68 -12.10
C ASP A 207 2.13 3.15 -11.95
N SER A 208 1.01 2.62 -11.43
CA SER A 208 0.82 1.17 -11.24
C SER A 208 0.30 0.51 -12.53
N PRO A 209 0.61 -0.76 -12.77
CA PRO A 209 0.03 -1.49 -13.90
C PRO A 209 -1.50 -1.42 -13.92
N TYR A 210 -2.06 -0.98 -15.02
CA TYR A 210 -3.49 -0.73 -15.23
C TYR A 210 -4.11 0.34 -14.31
N GLY A 211 -3.30 1.18 -13.68
CA GLY A 211 -3.80 2.23 -12.80
C GLY A 211 -4.64 3.27 -13.55
N ASN A 212 -4.14 3.74 -14.69
CA ASN A 212 -4.87 4.69 -15.53
C ASN A 212 -6.18 4.11 -16.04
N GLU A 213 -6.20 2.86 -16.47
CA GLU A 213 -7.40 2.18 -16.96
C GLU A 213 -8.44 2.04 -15.84
N CYS A 214 -8.02 1.67 -14.63
CA CYS A 214 -8.91 1.58 -13.48
C CYS A 214 -9.48 2.95 -13.10
N ARG A 215 -8.64 4.00 -13.03
CA ARG A 215 -9.08 5.36 -12.73
C ARG A 215 -9.99 5.94 -13.81
N ALA A 216 -9.72 5.62 -15.08
CA ALA A 216 -10.53 6.05 -16.20
C ALA A 216 -11.96 5.44 -16.24
N CYS A 217 -12.26 4.46 -15.39
CA CYS A 217 -13.63 3.98 -15.19
C CYS A 217 -14.47 4.92 -14.30
N TYR A 218 -13.83 5.77 -13.48
CA TYR A 218 -14.51 6.75 -12.65
C TYR A 218 -14.64 8.08 -13.39
N THR A 219 -15.88 8.49 -13.64
CA THR A 219 -16.22 9.58 -14.55
C THR A 219 -17.25 10.53 -13.92
N VAL A 220 -17.94 11.32 -14.74
CA VAL A 220 -19.06 12.19 -14.38
C VAL A 220 -20.36 11.67 -15.00
N ASP A 221 -21.51 11.99 -14.40
CA ASP A 221 -22.83 11.53 -14.90
C ASP A 221 -23.12 12.01 -16.32
N ASN A 222 -22.82 13.28 -16.58
CA ASN A 222 -23.08 13.90 -17.86
C ASN A 222 -21.86 14.66 -18.37
N PRO A 223 -21.02 14.03 -19.20
CA PRO A 223 -19.80 14.66 -19.73
C PRO A 223 -20.05 15.84 -20.68
N ASP A 224 -21.28 16.06 -21.14
CA ASP A 224 -21.60 17.26 -21.93
C ASP A 224 -21.66 18.52 -21.08
N THR A 225 -22.14 18.41 -19.84
CA THR A 225 -22.36 19.53 -18.93
C THR A 225 -21.37 19.58 -17.77
N HIS A 226 -20.87 18.45 -17.30
CA HIS A 226 -19.99 18.36 -16.15
C HIS A 226 -18.59 17.89 -16.53
N VAL A 227 -17.63 18.21 -15.68
CA VAL A 227 -16.25 17.68 -15.68
C VAL A 227 -15.90 17.17 -14.29
N LEU A 228 -14.93 16.29 -14.22
CA LEU A 228 -14.27 15.95 -12.97
C LEU A 228 -13.18 16.98 -12.71
N LEU A 229 -13.08 17.42 -11.46
CA LEU A 229 -12.04 18.30 -10.96
C LEU A 229 -11.29 17.55 -9.86
N GLY A 230 -10.02 17.27 -10.09
CA GLY A 230 -9.09 16.73 -9.09
C GLY A 230 -8.27 17.88 -8.48
N CYS A 231 -8.19 17.96 -7.17
CA CYS A 231 -7.34 18.93 -6.48
C CYS A 231 -6.49 18.24 -5.43
N ASP A 232 -5.17 18.34 -5.57
CA ASP A 232 -4.16 17.75 -4.70
C ASP A 232 -3.43 18.83 -3.88
N ALA A 233 -3.19 18.54 -2.60
CA ALA A 233 -2.44 19.45 -1.73
C ALA A 233 -0.94 19.29 -1.96
N SER A 234 -0.32 20.28 -2.60
CA SER A 234 1.08 20.24 -3.05
C SER A 234 2.07 19.94 -1.93
N GLY A 235 2.59 18.71 -1.89
CA GLY A 235 3.61 18.26 -0.95
C GLY A 235 3.24 18.43 0.54
N ILE A 236 1.98 18.21 0.90
CA ILE A 236 1.42 18.54 2.22
C ILE A 236 2.23 17.93 3.36
N GLN A 237 2.70 16.69 3.24
CA GLN A 237 3.49 16.05 4.31
C GLN A 237 4.84 16.74 4.53
N LEU A 238 5.49 17.20 3.46
CA LEU A 238 6.75 17.95 3.56
C LEU A 238 6.55 19.35 4.14
N ARG A 239 5.43 20.01 3.80
CA ARG A 239 5.07 21.32 4.38
C ARG A 239 4.71 21.22 5.86
N ILE A 240 4.01 20.16 6.27
CA ILE A 240 3.76 19.85 7.69
C ILE A 240 5.06 19.50 8.41
N LEU A 241 5.95 18.75 7.79
CA LEU A 241 7.26 18.44 8.33
C LEU A 241 8.07 19.72 8.57
N ALA A 242 8.14 20.61 7.58
CA ALA A 242 8.80 21.91 7.68
C ALA A 242 8.23 22.75 8.84
N HIS A 243 6.89 22.78 9.00
CA HIS A 243 6.24 23.44 10.12
C HIS A 243 6.72 22.88 11.47
N TYR A 244 6.72 21.56 11.64
CA TYR A 244 7.11 20.94 12.91
C TYR A 244 8.62 21.02 13.18
N MET A 245 9.46 20.99 12.14
CA MET A 245 10.89 21.22 12.26
C MET A 245 11.21 22.67 12.69
N ASN A 246 10.36 23.61 12.30
CA ASN A 246 10.55 25.05 12.50
C ASN A 246 11.94 25.53 12.02
N ASP A 247 12.35 25.03 10.85
CA ASP A 247 13.63 25.31 10.19
C ASP A 247 13.37 26.20 8.98
N ALA A 248 13.94 27.40 8.97
CA ALA A 248 13.69 28.39 7.92
C ALA A 248 14.28 27.97 6.58
N ASP A 249 15.46 27.36 6.57
CA ASP A 249 16.15 26.93 5.35
C ASP A 249 15.41 25.75 4.71
N TYR A 250 14.98 24.78 5.54
CA TYR A 250 14.16 23.66 5.03
C TYR A 250 12.81 24.16 4.51
N THR A 251 12.16 25.08 5.21
CA THR A 251 10.90 25.70 4.78
C THR A 251 11.06 26.45 3.45
N HIS A 252 12.17 27.18 3.28
CA HIS A 252 12.44 27.87 2.03
C HIS A 252 12.57 26.88 0.84
N GLU A 253 13.29 25.77 1.02
CA GLU A 253 13.44 24.75 -0.02
C GLU A 253 12.12 24.04 -0.34
N VAL A 254 11.25 23.82 0.64
CA VAL A 254 9.91 23.23 0.41
C VAL A 254 9.00 24.17 -0.39
N VAL A 255 9.12 25.50 -0.19
CA VAL A 255 8.22 26.48 -0.78
C VAL A 255 8.74 27.02 -2.11
N ASN A 256 10.04 27.32 -2.19
CA ASN A 256 10.63 28.09 -3.28
C ASN A 256 11.76 27.35 -4.02
N GLY A 257 12.28 26.27 -3.44
CA GLY A 257 13.41 25.52 -3.97
C GLY A 257 13.01 24.15 -4.51
N ASP A 258 13.98 23.25 -4.49
CA ASP A 258 13.77 21.83 -4.79
C ASP A 258 14.12 20.97 -3.56
N ILE A 259 13.11 20.68 -2.77
CA ILE A 259 13.27 19.90 -1.54
C ILE A 259 13.81 18.49 -1.79
N HIS A 260 13.58 17.92 -2.96
CA HIS A 260 14.10 16.58 -3.28
C HIS A 260 15.58 16.62 -3.63
N GLU A 261 16.07 17.69 -4.26
CA GLU A 261 17.51 17.93 -4.40
C GLU A 261 18.17 18.18 -3.04
N LYS A 262 17.54 18.98 -2.18
CA LYS A 262 18.02 19.19 -0.79
C LYS A 262 18.09 17.88 0.01
N ASN A 263 17.06 17.03 -0.12
CA ASN A 263 17.05 15.72 0.51
C ASN A 263 18.12 14.79 -0.08
N LEU A 264 18.38 14.87 -1.41
CA LEU A 264 19.44 14.10 -2.06
C LEU A 264 20.82 14.47 -1.48
N ASP A 265 21.07 15.76 -1.28
CA ASP A 265 22.26 16.25 -0.61
C ASP A 265 22.39 15.70 0.82
N ALA A 266 21.32 15.79 1.59
CA ALA A 266 21.28 15.32 2.97
C ALA A 266 21.47 13.81 3.12
N MET A 267 21.09 13.01 2.11
CA MET A 267 21.31 11.55 2.09
C MET A 267 22.79 11.17 1.98
N GLY A 268 23.65 12.05 1.48
CA GLY A 268 25.09 11.80 1.32
C GLY A 268 25.41 10.67 0.35
N ILE A 269 24.55 10.45 -0.65
CA ILE A 269 24.78 9.46 -1.71
C ILE A 269 25.23 10.15 -2.99
N ASP A 270 25.75 9.36 -3.93
CA ASP A 270 26.02 9.86 -5.29
C ASP A 270 24.75 10.43 -5.92
N LYS A 271 24.82 11.62 -6.49
CA LYS A 271 23.68 12.33 -7.07
C LYS A 271 23.38 11.93 -8.52
N GLY A 272 24.32 11.25 -9.16
CA GLY A 272 24.29 10.97 -10.58
C GLY A 272 24.58 12.21 -11.43
N GLU A 273 24.30 12.10 -12.74
CA GLU A 273 24.53 13.19 -13.70
C GLU A 273 23.53 14.33 -13.47
N TYR A 274 24.01 15.56 -13.67
CA TYR A 274 23.18 16.75 -13.62
C TYR A 274 22.54 17.05 -14.98
N ASP A 275 21.22 17.04 -15.03
CA ASP A 275 20.45 17.47 -16.19
C ASP A 275 20.24 18.99 -16.15
N ALA A 276 20.90 19.71 -17.03
CA ALA A 276 20.85 21.17 -17.09
C ALA A 276 19.50 21.69 -17.64
N GLU A 277 18.81 20.91 -18.48
CA GLU A 277 17.50 21.29 -19.03
C GLU A 277 16.42 21.26 -17.95
N HIS A 278 16.37 20.18 -17.18
CA HIS A 278 15.41 20.02 -16.08
C HIS A 278 15.92 20.55 -14.73
N ARG A 279 17.17 21.04 -14.69
CA ARG A 279 17.84 21.60 -13.51
C ARG A 279 17.81 20.66 -12.29
N GLN A 280 18.04 19.35 -12.51
CA GLN A 280 17.99 18.35 -11.46
C GLN A 280 19.05 17.24 -11.69
N HIS A 281 19.42 16.54 -10.62
CA HIS A 281 20.26 15.35 -10.73
C HIS A 281 19.45 14.11 -11.10
N SER A 282 20.04 13.18 -11.85
CA SER A 282 19.37 11.96 -12.30
C SER A 282 18.83 11.08 -11.15
N ARG A 283 19.42 11.18 -9.95
CA ARG A 283 18.97 10.45 -8.74
C ARG A 283 18.02 11.24 -7.84
N ARG A 284 17.51 12.38 -8.27
CA ARG A 284 16.49 13.16 -7.55
C ARG A 284 15.24 12.32 -7.22
N SER A 285 14.82 11.46 -8.13
CA SER A 285 13.69 10.54 -7.94
C SER A 285 13.92 9.55 -6.79
N VAL A 286 15.18 9.12 -6.58
CA VAL A 286 15.57 8.26 -5.45
C VAL A 286 15.33 9.00 -4.12
N ALA A 287 15.70 10.28 -4.05
CA ALA A 287 15.46 11.09 -2.85
C ALA A 287 13.97 11.33 -2.62
N LYS A 288 13.17 11.54 -3.69
CA LYS A 288 11.70 11.61 -3.59
C LYS A 288 11.14 10.33 -2.98
N THR A 289 11.48 9.17 -3.54
CA THR A 289 11.04 7.87 -3.02
C THR A 289 11.52 7.62 -1.59
N PHE A 290 12.77 7.97 -1.29
CA PHE A 290 13.35 7.81 0.04
C PHE A 290 12.59 8.62 1.09
N ILE A 291 12.37 9.93 0.87
CA ILE A 291 11.76 10.77 1.90
C ILE A 291 10.35 10.31 2.27
N TYR A 292 9.51 9.98 1.29
CA TYR A 292 8.16 9.49 1.57
C TYR A 292 8.19 8.12 2.26
N ALA A 293 9.02 7.19 1.80
CA ALA A 293 9.16 5.89 2.47
C ALA A 293 9.68 6.06 3.91
N TRP A 294 10.65 6.94 4.13
CA TRP A 294 11.24 7.21 5.44
C TRP A 294 10.21 7.85 6.39
N LEU A 295 9.45 8.83 5.94
CA LEU A 295 8.37 9.46 6.71
C LEU A 295 7.29 8.45 7.12
N LEU A 296 7.03 7.46 6.29
CA LEU A 296 6.11 6.36 6.58
C LEU A 296 6.72 5.25 7.44
N GLY A 297 7.98 5.40 7.87
CA GLY A 297 8.65 4.47 8.77
C GLY A 297 9.35 3.30 8.06
N ALA A 298 9.89 3.50 6.86
CA ALA A 298 10.68 2.47 6.18
C ALA A 298 11.86 1.99 7.02
N GLY A 299 12.01 0.65 7.10
CA GLY A 299 13.16 0.01 7.73
C GLY A 299 14.45 0.12 6.91
N ASP A 300 15.57 -0.32 7.50
CA ASP A 300 16.89 -0.26 6.85
C ASP A 300 16.93 -1.03 5.53
N GLU A 301 16.27 -2.20 5.47
CA GLU A 301 16.18 -3.01 4.25
C GLU A 301 15.48 -2.28 3.10
N LYS A 302 14.33 -1.64 3.37
CA LYS A 302 13.58 -0.90 2.35
C LYS A 302 14.37 0.30 1.85
N VAL A 303 15.03 1.04 2.74
CA VAL A 303 15.88 2.17 2.36
C VAL A 303 17.10 1.70 1.56
N GLY A 304 17.72 0.58 1.96
CA GLY A 304 18.78 -0.05 1.18
C GLY A 304 18.36 -0.37 -0.25
N LEU A 305 17.18 -0.97 -0.43
CA LEU A 305 16.62 -1.27 -1.76
C LEU A 305 16.38 0.01 -2.59
N ILE A 306 15.81 1.06 -1.99
CA ILE A 306 15.57 2.35 -2.68
C ILE A 306 16.89 2.95 -3.18
N THR A 307 17.98 2.78 -2.46
CA THR A 307 19.29 3.33 -2.81
C THR A 307 20.18 2.37 -3.61
N ASN A 308 19.64 1.21 -4.03
CA ASN A 308 20.36 0.12 -4.71
C ASN A 308 21.51 -0.46 -3.85
N GLY A 309 21.31 -0.55 -2.53
CA GLY A 309 22.27 -1.05 -1.57
C GLY A 309 21.69 -2.10 -0.63
N THR A 310 22.45 -2.44 0.39
CA THR A 310 22.09 -3.40 1.44
C THR A 310 21.33 -2.72 2.60
N ALA A 311 20.82 -3.51 3.56
CA ALA A 311 20.25 -2.98 4.81
C ALA A 311 21.28 -2.14 5.60
N THR A 312 22.57 -2.48 5.53
CA THR A 312 23.65 -1.70 6.15
C THR A 312 23.79 -0.33 5.48
N ASP A 313 23.71 -0.28 4.15
CA ASP A 313 23.73 0.98 3.41
C ASP A 313 22.48 1.82 3.72
N GLY A 314 21.31 1.19 3.80
CA GLY A 314 20.08 1.88 4.21
C GLY A 314 20.16 2.49 5.60
N ARG A 315 20.77 1.80 6.55
CA ARG A 315 21.04 2.34 7.90
C ARG A 315 21.98 3.54 7.84
N ARG A 316 23.06 3.45 7.07
CA ARG A 316 24.02 4.55 6.88
C ARG A 316 23.34 5.77 6.28
N VAL A 317 22.58 5.61 5.19
CA VAL A 317 21.85 6.71 4.54
C VAL A 317 20.89 7.40 5.52
N LYS A 318 20.12 6.63 6.28
CA LYS A 318 19.21 7.17 7.30
C LYS A 318 19.94 7.96 8.38
N GLN A 319 21.10 7.49 8.82
CA GLN A 319 21.91 8.20 9.81
C GLN A 319 22.49 9.49 9.23
N THR A 320 23.10 9.43 8.04
CA THR A 320 23.66 10.61 7.36
C THR A 320 22.59 11.67 7.12
N PHE A 321 21.39 11.24 6.71
CA PHE A 321 20.25 12.13 6.51
C PHE A 321 19.84 12.86 7.80
N LEU A 322 19.78 12.16 8.92
CA LEU A 322 19.46 12.77 10.22
C LEU A 322 20.58 13.68 10.74
N ASP A 323 21.84 13.30 10.52
CA ASP A 323 23.00 14.11 10.93
C ASP A 323 23.07 15.42 10.13
N SER A 324 22.62 15.39 8.86
CA SER A 324 22.56 16.57 7.98
C SER A 324 21.37 17.49 8.28
N LEU A 325 20.36 17.02 9.02
CA LEU A 325 19.14 17.76 9.36
C LEU A 325 18.86 17.71 10.87
N PRO A 326 19.61 18.47 11.70
CA PRO A 326 19.47 18.43 13.16
C PRO A 326 18.06 18.74 13.68
N ALA A 327 17.34 19.66 13.01
CA ALA A 327 15.95 19.98 13.36
C ALA A 327 15.03 18.76 13.19
N LEU A 328 15.24 17.97 12.13
CA LEU A 328 14.52 16.73 11.88
C LEU A 328 14.85 15.64 12.91
N ALA A 329 16.14 15.50 13.26
CA ALA A 329 16.58 14.56 14.28
C ALA A 329 15.93 14.87 15.64
N ASN A 330 15.89 16.14 16.02
CA ASN A 330 15.22 16.65 17.22
C ASN A 330 13.71 16.34 17.21
N LEU A 331 13.02 16.67 16.12
CA LEU A 331 11.59 16.40 15.96
C LEU A 331 11.28 14.91 16.11
N LYS A 332 12.08 14.05 15.46
CA LYS A 332 11.92 12.61 15.56
C LYS A 332 12.12 12.10 16.99
N GLN A 333 13.11 12.62 17.69
CA GLN A 333 13.36 12.27 19.09
C GLN A 333 12.19 12.71 19.98
N GLN A 334 11.70 13.93 19.86
CA GLN A 334 10.56 14.44 20.62
C GLN A 334 9.29 13.61 20.38
N ALA A 335 9.00 13.26 19.12
CA ALA A 335 7.88 12.39 18.78
C ALA A 335 8.03 10.99 19.42
N ALA A 336 9.23 10.42 19.39
CA ALA A 336 9.52 9.13 20.00
C ALA A 336 9.42 9.17 21.55
N GLU A 337 9.81 10.25 22.19
CA GLU A 337 9.66 10.44 23.64
C GLU A 337 8.20 10.58 24.03
N SER A 338 7.42 11.35 23.29
CA SER A 338 5.97 11.47 23.50
C SER A 338 5.27 10.12 23.35
N ALA A 339 5.76 9.26 22.46
CA ALA A 339 5.23 7.91 22.28
C ALA A 339 5.39 7.00 23.51
N ARG A 340 6.29 7.32 24.46
CA ARG A 340 6.41 6.59 25.75
C ARG A 340 5.17 6.72 26.62
N THR A 341 4.43 7.82 26.45
CA THR A 341 3.12 8.01 27.13
C THR A 341 1.96 7.31 26.41
N GLY A 342 2.23 6.71 25.24
CA GLY A 342 1.22 6.08 24.37
C GLY A 342 0.41 7.07 23.56
N ARG A 343 0.69 8.38 23.62
CA ARG A 343 -0.12 9.42 22.98
C ARG A 343 0.73 10.58 22.48
N LEU A 344 0.32 11.13 21.32
CA LEU A 344 0.80 12.43 20.80
C LEU A 344 -0.37 13.41 20.82
N VAL A 345 -0.06 14.70 21.03
CA VAL A 345 -1.04 15.78 20.85
C VAL A 345 -1.00 16.22 19.40
N GLY A 346 -2.10 16.00 18.66
CA GLY A 346 -2.24 16.41 17.26
C GLY A 346 -2.34 17.92 17.08
N LEU A 347 -2.34 18.35 15.82
CA LEU A 347 -2.43 19.77 15.42
C LEU A 347 -3.67 20.48 15.98
N ASP A 348 -4.78 19.77 16.05
CA ASP A 348 -6.07 20.19 16.61
C ASP A 348 -6.24 19.89 18.09
N LYS A 349 -5.16 19.57 18.79
CA LYS A 349 -5.09 19.21 20.21
C LYS A 349 -5.77 17.89 20.59
N ARG A 350 -6.29 17.11 19.64
CA ARG A 350 -6.74 15.74 19.90
C ARG A 350 -5.55 14.81 20.13
N TYR A 351 -5.79 13.74 20.89
CA TYR A 351 -4.77 12.72 21.13
C TYR A 351 -4.74 11.73 19.96
N ILE A 352 -3.52 11.44 19.49
CA ILE A 352 -3.23 10.38 18.53
C ILE A 352 -2.61 9.24 19.34
N GLU A 353 -3.22 8.05 19.31
CA GLU A 353 -2.67 6.88 19.98
C GLU A 353 -1.43 6.36 19.26
N ILE A 354 -0.36 6.12 20.01
CA ILE A 354 0.92 5.64 19.48
C ILE A 354 1.24 4.27 20.07
N LYS A 355 1.31 3.27 19.19
CA LYS A 355 1.64 1.89 19.57
C LYS A 355 3.14 1.58 19.55
N SER A 356 3.94 2.42 18.87
CA SER A 356 5.38 2.25 18.75
C SER A 356 6.07 3.58 18.46
N ALA A 357 7.17 3.85 19.14
CA ALA A 357 8.02 5.03 18.93
C ALA A 357 8.52 5.12 17.47
N HIS A 358 8.71 3.98 16.81
CA HIS A 358 9.14 3.94 15.41
C HIS A 358 8.18 4.65 14.45
N PHE A 359 6.87 4.56 14.71
CA PHE A 359 5.84 5.19 13.87
C PHE A 359 5.36 6.56 14.39
N ALA A 360 5.94 7.07 15.47
CA ALA A 360 5.47 8.28 16.11
C ALA A 360 5.47 9.50 15.17
N LEU A 361 6.57 9.74 14.46
CA LEU A 361 6.66 10.84 13.51
C LEU A 361 5.67 10.68 12.36
N SER A 362 5.54 9.49 11.78
CA SER A 362 4.56 9.19 10.72
C SER A 362 3.12 9.48 11.19
N CYS A 363 2.77 9.01 12.39
CA CYS A 363 1.45 9.27 12.96
C CYS A 363 1.20 10.76 13.20
N TYR A 364 2.23 11.49 13.60
CA TYR A 364 2.14 12.92 13.85
C TYR A 364 1.85 13.71 12.57
N LEU A 365 2.59 13.43 11.49
CA LEU A 365 2.40 14.06 10.18
C LEU A 365 1.04 13.71 9.58
N GLN A 366 0.67 12.42 9.56
CA GLN A 366 -0.61 11.96 9.03
C GLN A 366 -1.81 12.50 9.81
N GLY A 367 -1.67 12.65 11.13
CA GLY A 367 -2.70 13.26 11.96
C GLY A 367 -2.94 14.72 11.62
N ALA A 368 -1.88 15.48 11.41
CA ALA A 368 -1.95 16.89 10.99
C ALA A 368 -2.57 17.02 9.59
N GLU A 369 -2.10 16.23 8.61
CA GLU A 369 -2.67 16.18 7.26
C GLU A 369 -4.17 15.91 7.29
N SER A 370 -4.59 14.86 8.01
CA SER A 370 -6.01 14.52 8.16
C SER A 370 -6.85 15.66 8.74
N CYS A 371 -6.30 16.40 9.69
CA CYS A 371 -6.94 17.52 10.32
C CYS A 371 -7.12 18.69 9.33
N ILE A 372 -6.06 19.04 8.62
CA ILE A 372 -6.01 20.12 7.62
C ILE A 372 -7.01 19.84 6.48
N MET A 373 -6.94 18.64 5.89
CA MET A 373 -7.79 18.29 4.76
C MET A 373 -9.27 18.25 5.11
N LYS A 374 -9.64 17.77 6.30
CA LYS A 374 -11.04 17.84 6.77
C LYS A 374 -11.53 19.26 7.00
N TYR A 375 -10.68 20.12 7.53
CA TYR A 375 -11.04 21.52 7.70
C TYR A 375 -11.19 22.20 6.35
N ALA A 376 -10.28 21.99 5.41
CA ALA A 376 -10.38 22.47 4.04
C ALA A 376 -11.66 21.98 3.36
N MET A 377 -12.01 20.69 3.51
CA MET A 377 -13.25 20.12 2.99
C MET A 377 -14.50 20.84 3.48
N ILE A 378 -14.58 21.17 4.76
CA ILE A 378 -15.71 21.91 5.33
C ILE A 378 -15.76 23.32 4.76
N LEU A 379 -14.61 23.98 4.62
CA LEU A 379 -14.55 25.37 4.10
C LEU A 379 -15.03 25.47 2.65
N TRP A 380 -14.43 24.67 1.74
CA TRP A 380 -14.80 24.78 0.33
C TRP A 380 -16.25 24.36 0.08
N HIS A 381 -16.73 23.33 0.77
CA HIS A 381 -18.12 22.91 0.68
C HIS A 381 -19.08 24.04 1.12
N HIS A 382 -18.78 24.72 2.22
CA HIS A 382 -19.54 25.86 2.68
C HIS A 382 -19.55 27.01 1.66
N TRP A 383 -18.41 27.34 1.06
CA TRP A 383 -18.29 28.39 0.08
C TRP A 383 -19.04 28.08 -1.22
N VAL A 384 -18.98 26.87 -1.71
CA VAL A 384 -19.72 26.38 -2.87
C VAL A 384 -21.22 26.50 -2.63
N GLN A 385 -21.72 26.10 -1.45
CA GLN A 385 -23.14 26.26 -1.09
C GLN A 385 -23.58 27.71 -1.01
N GLN A 386 -22.78 28.56 -0.38
CA GLN A 386 -23.09 30.03 -0.29
C GLN A 386 -23.19 30.67 -1.66
N ARG A 387 -22.36 30.26 -2.62
CA ARG A 387 -22.35 30.79 -3.98
C ARG A 387 -23.31 30.07 -4.92
N LYS A 388 -24.01 29.05 -4.44
CA LYS A 388 -24.93 28.20 -5.22
C LYS A 388 -24.28 27.58 -6.47
N LEU A 389 -23.01 27.19 -6.38
CA LEU A 389 -22.30 26.54 -7.46
C LEU A 389 -22.70 25.07 -7.51
N ASP A 390 -22.86 24.53 -8.72
CA ASP A 390 -23.13 23.10 -8.90
C ASP A 390 -21.80 22.33 -8.88
N ALA A 391 -21.51 21.74 -7.72
CA ALA A 391 -20.32 20.95 -7.47
C ALA A 391 -20.60 19.92 -6.38
N ARG A 392 -20.20 18.67 -6.62
CA ARG A 392 -20.36 17.52 -5.70
C ARG A 392 -19.02 16.84 -5.43
N GLN A 393 -18.68 16.72 -4.17
CA GLN A 393 -17.54 15.86 -3.79
C GLN A 393 -17.89 14.40 -4.06
N VAL A 394 -17.08 13.72 -4.87
CA VAL A 394 -17.27 12.31 -5.25
C VAL A 394 -16.24 11.39 -4.62
N ALA A 395 -15.03 11.90 -4.31
CA ALA A 395 -14.05 11.18 -3.50
C ALA A 395 -13.17 12.13 -2.68
N VAL A 396 -12.60 11.59 -1.59
CA VAL A 396 -11.50 12.19 -0.82
C VAL A 396 -10.46 11.12 -0.59
N VAL A 397 -9.29 11.26 -1.18
CA VAL A 397 -8.22 10.27 -1.05
C VAL A 397 -7.00 10.96 -0.45
N HIS A 398 -6.84 10.80 0.86
CA HIS A 398 -5.75 11.38 1.65
C HIS A 398 -5.69 12.92 1.56
N ASP A 399 -4.92 13.44 0.65
CA ASP A 399 -4.64 14.85 0.34
C ASP A 399 -5.27 15.33 -0.97
N GLU A 400 -6.09 14.48 -1.60
CA GLU A 400 -6.75 14.73 -2.87
C GLU A 400 -8.28 14.82 -2.69
N PHE A 401 -8.90 15.83 -3.33
CA PHE A 401 -10.35 15.93 -3.52
C PHE A 401 -10.69 15.65 -4.98
N GLN A 402 -11.69 14.78 -5.22
CA GLN A 402 -12.31 14.60 -6.52
C GLN A 402 -13.74 15.16 -6.47
N VAL A 403 -14.05 16.06 -7.39
CA VAL A 403 -15.30 16.82 -7.40
C VAL A 403 -15.91 16.81 -8.79
N GLU A 404 -17.14 16.35 -8.91
CA GLU A 404 -17.94 16.51 -10.12
C GLU A 404 -18.51 17.92 -10.13
N VAL A 405 -18.28 18.68 -11.19
CA VAL A 405 -18.59 20.11 -11.26
C VAL A 405 -19.13 20.51 -12.63
N LEU A 406 -20.11 21.40 -12.65
CA LEU A 406 -20.62 22.02 -13.89
C LEU A 406 -19.46 22.76 -14.59
N LYS A 407 -19.28 22.56 -15.90
CA LYS A 407 -18.13 23.10 -16.66
C LYS A 407 -17.91 24.59 -16.46
N GLU A 408 -18.97 25.36 -16.43
CA GLU A 408 -18.88 26.81 -16.22
C GLU A 408 -18.44 27.23 -14.81
N HIS A 409 -18.59 26.35 -13.82
CA HIS A 409 -18.17 26.56 -12.43
C HIS A 409 -16.78 26.02 -12.13
N ALA A 410 -16.16 25.25 -13.04
CA ALA A 410 -14.96 24.44 -12.74
C ALA A 410 -13.79 25.29 -12.26
N ILE A 411 -13.51 26.43 -12.92
CA ILE A 411 -12.40 27.31 -12.52
C ILE A 411 -12.66 27.90 -11.13
N GLU A 412 -13.87 28.42 -10.89
CA GLU A 412 -14.22 29.04 -9.61
C GLU A 412 -14.15 28.01 -8.47
N VAL A 413 -14.71 26.82 -8.68
CA VAL A 413 -14.67 25.73 -7.67
C VAL A 413 -13.24 25.27 -7.42
N GLY A 414 -12.41 25.13 -8.44
CA GLY A 414 -10.99 24.78 -8.30
C GLY A 414 -10.23 25.78 -7.43
N GLU A 415 -10.43 27.09 -7.68
CA GLU A 415 -9.84 28.13 -6.86
C GLU A 415 -10.36 28.13 -5.42
N LEU A 416 -11.65 27.86 -5.20
CA LEU A 416 -12.21 27.74 -3.85
C LEU A 416 -11.61 26.55 -3.07
N ILE A 417 -11.41 25.40 -3.72
CA ILE A 417 -10.79 24.24 -3.09
C ILE A 417 -9.33 24.55 -2.75
N LYS A 418 -8.56 25.10 -3.70
CA LYS A 418 -7.18 25.53 -3.48
C LYS A 418 -7.11 26.51 -2.29
N GLN A 419 -7.94 27.55 -2.29
CA GLN A 419 -7.97 28.52 -1.21
C GLN A 419 -8.37 27.91 0.14
N SER A 420 -9.23 26.90 0.16
CA SER A 420 -9.62 26.25 1.40
C SER A 420 -8.44 25.50 2.06
N ILE A 421 -7.56 24.88 1.26
CA ILE A 421 -6.35 24.23 1.73
C ILE A 421 -5.36 25.25 2.29
N ILE A 422 -5.16 26.37 1.59
CA ILE A 422 -4.31 27.47 2.06
C ILE A 422 -4.86 28.04 3.37
N GLN A 423 -6.17 28.32 3.44
CA GLN A 423 -6.82 28.86 4.64
C GLN A 423 -6.79 27.88 5.82
N ALA A 424 -6.83 26.57 5.57
CA ALA A 424 -6.64 25.57 6.61
C ALA A 424 -5.25 25.71 7.25
N GLY A 425 -4.20 25.92 6.45
CA GLY A 425 -2.86 26.19 6.95
C GLY A 425 -2.79 27.44 7.84
N VAL A 426 -3.46 28.52 7.42
CA VAL A 426 -3.55 29.77 8.20
C VAL A 426 -4.33 29.54 9.50
N HIS A 427 -5.45 28.83 9.47
CA HIS A 427 -6.25 28.51 10.65
C HIS A 427 -5.45 27.76 11.71
N PHE A 428 -4.69 26.76 11.30
CA PHE A 428 -3.83 25.97 12.18
C PHE A 428 -2.48 26.64 12.48
N LYS A 429 -2.26 27.87 11.97
CA LYS A 429 -1.04 28.68 12.19
C LYS A 429 0.23 27.95 11.76
N LEU A 430 0.20 27.29 10.61
CA LEU A 430 1.40 26.69 10.05
C LEU A 430 2.38 27.79 9.65
N ASN A 431 3.66 27.61 10.01
CA ASN A 431 4.75 28.51 9.59
C ASN A 431 5.29 28.18 8.19
N CYS A 432 4.89 27.05 7.61
CA CYS A 432 5.10 26.71 6.22
C CYS A 432 3.75 26.86 5.47
N PRO A 433 3.64 27.75 4.49
CA PRO A 433 2.40 27.97 3.76
C PRO A 433 1.99 26.71 2.98
N LEU A 434 0.71 26.38 3.00
CA LEU A 434 0.16 25.32 2.15
C LEU A 434 -0.15 25.86 0.76
N ASP A 435 -0.19 24.95 -0.20
CA ASP A 435 -0.59 25.21 -1.58
C ASP A 435 -1.31 23.97 -2.14
N ALA A 436 -1.99 24.13 -3.26
CA ALA A 436 -2.66 23.06 -3.96
C ALA A 436 -2.70 23.33 -5.46
N GLU A 437 -2.79 22.27 -6.23
CA GLU A 437 -2.95 22.30 -7.67
C GLU A 437 -4.24 21.56 -8.03
N TYR A 438 -4.94 22.04 -9.07
CA TYR A 438 -6.13 21.36 -9.56
C TYR A 438 -6.11 21.21 -11.07
N THR A 439 -6.70 20.13 -11.53
CA THR A 439 -6.83 19.79 -12.95
C THR A 439 -8.26 19.32 -13.22
N THR A 440 -8.77 19.61 -14.42
CA THR A 440 -10.09 19.15 -14.86
C THR A 440 -9.95 18.13 -15.98
N GLY A 441 -10.84 17.16 -15.99
CA GLY A 441 -10.87 16.09 -17.00
C GLY A 441 -12.23 15.41 -17.07
N ASN A 442 -12.36 14.41 -17.92
CA ASN A 442 -13.61 13.64 -18.05
C ASN A 442 -13.68 12.45 -17.09
N ASN A 443 -12.53 12.05 -16.53
CA ASN A 443 -12.41 10.91 -15.64
C ASN A 443 -11.23 11.09 -14.66
N TRP A 444 -11.13 10.20 -13.67
CA TRP A 444 -10.12 10.31 -12.63
C TRP A 444 -8.67 10.13 -13.13
N ALA A 445 -8.43 9.41 -14.23
CA ALA A 445 -7.08 9.31 -14.78
C ALA A 445 -6.57 10.63 -15.37
N GLU A 446 -7.48 11.52 -15.79
CA GLU A 446 -7.14 12.84 -16.36
C GLU A 446 -6.95 13.93 -15.29
N THR A 447 -7.35 13.65 -14.05
CA THR A 447 -7.36 14.63 -12.95
C THR A 447 -6.38 14.32 -11.83
N HIS A 448 -5.44 13.35 -12.05
CA HIS A 448 -4.46 12.94 -11.04
C HIS A 448 -3.06 12.82 -11.64
#